data_97db1cab71db65fed1dea055e71aadef
#
_entry.id   97db1cab71db65fed1dea055e71aadef
#
_cell.length_a   1.000
_cell.length_b   1.000
_cell.length_c   1.000
_cell.angle_alpha   90.00
_cell.angle_beta   90.00
_cell.angle_gamma   90.00
#
_symmetry.space_group_name_H-M   'P 1'
#
loop_
_entity.id
_entity.type
_entity.pdbx_description
1 polymer ?
#
loop_
_entity_poly.entity_id
_entity_poly.type
_entity_poly.pdbx_seq_one_letter_code
_entity_poly.pdbx_strand_id
1 'polypeptide(L)'
;MLMSRRRFGQASLAATLFAGFPSLAIAQSEGALPPKSPLGIAGTGLSAHLRGLDGVAKGLRDDPVAFLDYVRSLGGGGVQIGVGKAHVPRFRARMDELGMYYEGQAALPSRRDGDYGPFEASVQAAAALGATCVRAVSRPPEGGTGRRYETFRSREDWYSWLAEANAIIERCVPIAAKYRVAIALENHKDRTVHEHVALLKRIDSEYLGSLIDPGNNMSFMELPEETVAALSPWVKACSLKDMGVAPYQDGFLLSEVLFDTGMTDQARLFGMLRKANPKIFPTTELITRDPLKVPVLTSGYHASFADRQQRVEKWLAMAAKRQTKLPTVGGLSPAEQFALEEANTRKVFAWGLKAIMV
;
A
#
# COMPACT_ATOMS: atom_id res chain seq x y z
N MET A 1 -2.16 -80.21 -23.12
CA MET A 1 -0.89 -80.82 -22.65
C MET A 1 -0.22 -79.80 -21.76
N LEU A 2 -0.34 -80.02 -20.45
CA LEU A 2 0.63 -79.98 -19.41
C LEU A 2 1.30 -78.55 -19.13
N MET A 3 0.87 -77.89 -18.05
CA MET A 3 1.61 -77.75 -16.77
C MET A 3 2.84 -76.88 -16.88
N SER A 4 3.11 -75.89 -16.02
CA SER A 4 3.25 -75.88 -14.56
C SER A 4 3.54 -74.44 -14.12
N ARG A 5 2.89 -73.87 -13.17
CA ARG A 5 3.20 -73.58 -11.74
C ARG A 5 4.50 -72.81 -11.39
N ARG A 6 4.24 -71.68 -10.68
CA ARG A 6 4.94 -71.15 -9.49
C ARG A 6 6.02 -70.07 -9.76
N ARG A 7 6.19 -68.98 -9.01
CA ARG A 7 5.89 -68.66 -7.60
C ARG A 7 6.03 -67.16 -7.36
N PHE A 8 5.23 -66.63 -6.48
CA PHE A 8 5.47 -65.66 -5.42
C PHE A 8 6.70 -64.73 -5.48
N GLY A 9 6.46 -63.42 -5.34
CA GLY A 9 7.42 -62.41 -4.96
C GLY A 9 6.70 -61.17 -4.50
N GLN A 10 6.62 -61.05 -3.23
CA GLN A 10 6.30 -60.03 -2.26
C GLN A 10 6.09 -58.59 -2.77
N ALA A 11 4.90 -58.05 -2.48
CA ALA A 11 4.58 -56.64 -2.47
C ALA A 11 5.30 -55.95 -1.30
N SER A 12 6.12 -54.98 -1.60
CA SER A 12 6.58 -54.00 -0.59
C SER A 12 5.62 -52.80 -0.60
N LEU A 13 4.82 -52.71 0.45
CA LEU A 13 4.06 -51.51 0.79
C LEU A 13 5.07 -50.39 1.14
N ALA A 14 5.23 -49.42 0.27
CA ALA A 14 5.76 -48.14 0.65
C ALA A 14 4.64 -47.35 1.32
N ALA A 15 4.59 -47.34 2.63
CA ALA A 15 3.75 -46.44 3.40
C ALA A 15 4.35 -45.04 3.32
N THR A 16 3.77 -44.21 2.45
CA THR A 16 4.04 -42.78 2.43
C THR A 16 3.35 -42.18 3.65
N LEU A 17 4.14 -41.83 4.65
CA LEU A 17 3.74 -41.01 5.78
C LEU A 17 3.32 -39.64 5.28
N PHE A 18 2.02 -39.44 5.11
CA PHE A 18 1.44 -38.12 5.07
C PHE A 18 1.58 -37.53 6.50
N ALA A 19 2.63 -36.76 6.70
CA ALA A 19 2.70 -35.88 7.85
C ALA A 19 1.57 -34.85 7.68
N GLY A 20 0.49 -35.03 8.45
CA GLY A 20 -0.60 -34.08 8.54
C GLY A 20 -0.05 -32.72 8.98
N PHE A 21 -0.18 -31.73 8.12
CA PHE A 21 0.00 -30.33 8.51
C PHE A 21 -1.09 -30.01 9.54
N PRO A 22 -0.72 -29.49 10.72
CA PRO A 22 -1.73 -29.07 11.67
C PRO A 22 -2.57 -27.96 11.04
N SER A 23 -3.87 -28.15 11.03
CA SER A 23 -4.88 -27.15 10.81
C SER A 23 -4.49 -25.90 11.59
N LEU A 24 -4.19 -24.79 10.90
CA LEU A 24 -3.97 -23.49 11.54
C LEU A 24 -5.32 -22.97 12.08
N ALA A 25 -5.80 -23.60 13.16
CA ALA A 25 -6.60 -22.87 14.11
C ALA A 25 -5.69 -21.74 14.63
N ILE A 26 -6.14 -20.49 14.55
CA ILE A 26 -5.54 -19.38 15.28
C ILE A 26 -5.72 -19.75 16.77
N ALA A 27 -4.80 -20.57 17.27
CA ALA A 27 -4.61 -20.73 18.69
C ALA A 27 -4.12 -19.35 19.14
N GLN A 28 -4.97 -18.58 19.81
CA GLN A 28 -4.53 -17.56 20.74
C GLN A 28 -3.60 -18.29 21.73
N SER A 29 -2.31 -18.38 21.37
CA SER A 29 -1.31 -18.69 22.36
C SER A 29 -1.38 -17.51 23.33
N GLU A 30 -1.61 -17.78 24.60
CA GLU A 30 -1.46 -16.86 25.74
C GLU A 30 0.02 -16.44 25.89
N GLY A 31 0.68 -16.15 24.81
CA GLY A 31 2.02 -15.58 24.75
C GLY A 31 1.92 -14.07 24.76
N ALA A 32 2.82 -13.39 25.45
CA ALA A 32 2.91 -11.94 25.44
C ALA A 32 2.94 -11.41 24.00
N LEU A 33 2.16 -10.35 23.73
CA LEU A 33 2.18 -9.66 22.44
C LEU A 33 3.61 -9.26 22.06
N PRO A 34 4.00 -9.35 20.78
CA PRO A 34 5.34 -8.93 20.36
C PRO A 34 5.57 -7.44 20.69
N PRO A 35 6.84 -7.00 20.79
CA PRO A 35 7.17 -5.59 20.98
C PRO A 35 6.42 -4.72 19.95
N LYS A 36 5.84 -3.61 20.42
CA LYS A 36 5.09 -2.70 19.58
C LYS A 36 6.03 -1.84 18.77
N SER A 37 6.06 -2.02 17.44
CA SER A 37 6.81 -1.17 16.51
C SER A 37 6.24 0.24 16.51
N PRO A 38 7.04 1.28 16.26
CA PRO A 38 6.52 2.60 15.91
C PRO A 38 5.79 2.59 14.55
N LEU A 39 6.08 1.62 13.68
CA LEU A 39 5.40 1.50 12.39
C LEU A 39 3.96 1.01 12.53
N GLY A 40 3.05 1.66 11.81
CA GLY A 40 1.75 1.11 11.49
C GLY A 40 1.69 0.60 10.06
N ILE A 41 0.50 0.18 9.63
CA ILE A 41 0.29 -0.36 8.28
C ILE A 41 -0.97 0.20 7.64
N ALA A 42 -0.88 0.53 6.35
CA ALA A 42 -2.05 0.79 5.51
C ALA A 42 -2.79 -0.52 5.23
N GLY A 43 -4.11 -0.49 5.14
CA GLY A 43 -4.92 -1.68 4.86
C GLY A 43 -4.49 -2.42 3.59
N THR A 44 -4.03 -1.71 2.59
CA THR A 44 -3.47 -2.27 1.34
C THR A 44 -2.18 -3.06 1.54
N GLY A 45 -1.42 -2.82 2.59
CA GLY A 45 -0.21 -3.60 2.94
C GLY A 45 -0.52 -5.04 3.37
N LEU A 46 -1.76 -5.31 3.79
CA LEU A 46 -2.27 -6.66 4.11
C LEU A 46 -3.27 -7.14 3.03
N SER A 47 -2.95 -6.93 1.77
CA SER A 47 -3.87 -7.13 0.66
C SER A 47 -4.18 -8.60 0.37
N ALA A 48 -3.27 -9.53 0.63
CA ALA A 48 -3.51 -10.97 0.50
C ALA A 48 -4.50 -11.43 1.58
N HIS A 49 -4.38 -10.93 2.81
CA HIS A 49 -5.33 -11.15 3.89
C HIS A 49 -6.73 -10.61 3.54
N LEU A 50 -6.79 -9.41 2.94
CA LEU A 50 -8.05 -8.77 2.59
C LEU A 50 -8.73 -9.36 1.34
N ARG A 51 -7.97 -9.96 0.41
CA ARG A 51 -8.51 -10.54 -0.83
C ARG A 51 -9.16 -11.90 -0.68
N GLY A 52 -9.03 -12.49 0.46
CA GLY A 52 -9.87 -13.60 0.77
C GLY A 52 -9.25 -14.97 0.63
N LEU A 53 -8.81 -15.47 1.76
CA LEU A 53 -9.06 -16.86 2.07
C LEU A 53 -10.39 -16.91 2.81
N ASP A 54 -11.38 -17.60 2.24
CA ASP A 54 -12.68 -17.79 2.88
C ASP A 54 -12.47 -18.24 4.34
N GLY A 55 -13.06 -17.49 5.25
CA GLY A 55 -13.05 -17.78 6.67
C GLY A 55 -12.11 -16.90 7.52
N VAL A 56 -10.80 -16.85 7.27
CA VAL A 56 -9.86 -16.09 8.11
C VAL A 56 -9.83 -14.61 7.73
N ALA A 57 -9.77 -14.30 6.44
CA ALA A 57 -9.71 -12.94 5.95
C ALA A 57 -11.07 -12.21 5.99
N LYS A 58 -12.19 -12.93 6.02
CA LYS A 58 -13.52 -12.31 6.06
C LYS A 58 -13.70 -11.44 7.31
N GLY A 59 -13.31 -11.93 8.50
CA GLY A 59 -13.38 -11.13 9.72
C GLY A 59 -12.51 -9.88 9.69
N LEU A 60 -11.31 -9.96 9.08
CA LEU A 60 -10.40 -8.82 8.97
C LEU A 60 -10.92 -7.74 8.02
N ARG A 61 -11.66 -8.13 6.97
CA ARG A 61 -12.23 -7.19 6.00
C ARG A 61 -13.43 -6.42 6.57
N ASP A 62 -14.28 -7.14 7.28
CA ASP A 62 -15.59 -6.62 7.68
C ASP A 62 -15.58 -5.99 9.07
N ASP A 63 -14.56 -6.29 9.90
CA ASP A 63 -14.42 -5.76 11.26
C ASP A 63 -13.09 -5.03 11.46
N PRO A 64 -13.11 -3.67 11.49
CA PRO A 64 -11.89 -2.90 11.69
C PRO A 64 -11.22 -3.14 13.05
N VAL A 65 -11.95 -3.62 14.07
CA VAL A 65 -11.37 -3.99 15.37
C VAL A 65 -10.59 -5.30 15.25
N ALA A 66 -11.12 -6.29 14.55
CA ALA A 66 -10.37 -7.53 14.25
C ALA A 66 -9.10 -7.22 13.45
N PHE A 67 -9.16 -6.29 12.50
CA PHE A 67 -7.97 -5.83 11.76
C PHE A 67 -6.96 -5.16 12.68
N LEU A 68 -7.39 -4.29 13.59
CA LEU A 68 -6.52 -3.63 14.56
C LEU A 68 -5.80 -4.64 15.47
N ASP A 69 -6.55 -5.62 15.99
CA ASP A 69 -6.02 -6.72 16.83
C ASP A 69 -5.00 -7.56 16.07
N TYR A 70 -5.31 -7.87 14.81
CA TYR A 70 -4.42 -8.64 13.95
C TYR A 70 -3.10 -7.88 13.70
N VAL A 71 -3.17 -6.59 13.32
CA VAL A 71 -1.97 -5.76 13.15
C VAL A 71 -1.14 -5.71 14.43
N ARG A 72 -1.80 -5.57 15.60
CA ARG A 72 -1.09 -5.59 16.89
C ARG A 72 -0.42 -6.95 17.19
N SER A 73 -1.06 -8.03 16.81
CA SER A 73 -0.49 -9.39 16.97
C SER A 73 0.74 -9.64 16.07
N LEU A 74 0.86 -8.89 14.98
CA LEU A 74 2.05 -8.88 14.12
C LEU A 74 3.17 -7.95 14.65
N GLY A 75 2.88 -7.12 15.64
CA GLY A 75 3.81 -6.16 16.23
C GLY A 75 3.62 -4.71 15.76
N GLY A 76 2.54 -4.40 15.04
CA GLY A 76 2.27 -3.05 14.55
C GLY A 76 1.87 -2.05 15.63
N GLY A 77 2.20 -0.76 15.42
CA GLY A 77 1.90 0.37 16.32
C GLY A 77 0.75 1.25 15.87
N GLY A 78 0.20 1.02 14.68
CA GLY A 78 -0.92 1.80 14.17
C GLY A 78 -1.53 1.24 12.89
N VAL A 79 -2.63 1.83 12.45
CA VAL A 79 -3.31 1.45 11.21
C VAL A 79 -3.78 2.66 10.43
N GLN A 80 -3.80 2.53 9.09
CA GLN A 80 -4.37 3.49 8.15
C GLN A 80 -5.47 2.81 7.35
N ILE A 81 -6.71 2.95 7.84
CA ILE A 81 -7.89 2.27 7.29
C ILE A 81 -9.14 3.14 7.39
N GLY A 82 -10.17 2.81 6.62
CA GLY A 82 -11.52 3.34 6.80
C GLY A 82 -12.23 2.65 7.97
N VAL A 83 -12.88 3.43 8.83
CA VAL A 83 -13.72 2.92 9.93
C VAL A 83 -15.12 3.47 9.76
N GLY A 84 -16.10 2.58 9.61
CA GLY A 84 -17.51 2.98 9.50
C GLY A 84 -18.07 3.50 10.84
N LYS A 85 -19.03 4.43 10.79
CA LYS A 85 -19.62 5.10 11.96
C LYS A 85 -20.06 4.11 13.06
N ALA A 86 -20.64 2.97 12.69
CA ALA A 86 -21.10 1.96 13.64
C ALA A 86 -19.98 1.33 14.47
N HIS A 87 -18.75 1.31 13.96
CA HIS A 87 -17.60 0.71 14.63
C HIS A 87 -16.83 1.71 15.50
N VAL A 88 -17.05 3.01 15.35
CA VAL A 88 -16.27 4.07 16.01
C VAL A 88 -16.11 3.86 17.53
N PRO A 89 -17.18 3.62 18.33
CA PRO A 89 -17.02 3.50 19.78
C PRO A 89 -16.13 2.29 20.18
N ARG A 90 -16.39 1.12 19.55
CA ARG A 90 -15.64 -0.11 19.84
C ARG A 90 -14.20 -0.01 19.36
N PHE A 91 -13.98 0.56 18.18
CA PHE A 91 -12.64 0.77 17.63
C PHE A 91 -11.82 1.74 18.48
N ARG A 92 -12.41 2.86 18.93
CA ARG A 92 -11.78 3.83 19.82
C ARG A 92 -11.30 3.15 21.11
N ALA A 93 -12.20 2.46 21.81
CA ALA A 93 -11.88 1.80 23.06
C ALA A 93 -10.71 0.80 22.88
N ARG A 94 -10.73 0.00 21.80
CA ARG A 94 -9.69 -0.99 21.55
C ARG A 94 -8.37 -0.34 21.14
N MET A 95 -8.41 0.69 20.33
CA MET A 95 -7.23 1.47 19.93
C MET A 95 -6.52 2.07 21.16
N ASP A 96 -7.29 2.66 22.08
CA ASP A 96 -6.76 3.28 23.30
C ASP A 96 -6.17 2.20 24.25
N GLU A 97 -6.84 1.05 24.41
CA GLU A 97 -6.33 -0.10 25.17
C GLU A 97 -4.98 -0.61 24.63
N LEU A 98 -4.83 -0.71 23.31
CA LEU A 98 -3.61 -1.18 22.67
C LEU A 98 -2.53 -0.09 22.54
N GLY A 99 -2.88 1.18 22.81
CA GLY A 99 -2.02 2.34 22.62
C GLY A 99 -1.52 2.45 21.17
N MET A 100 -2.41 2.19 20.20
CA MET A 100 -2.10 2.28 18.76
C MET A 100 -2.59 3.60 18.18
N TYR A 101 -1.88 4.10 17.16
CA TYR A 101 -2.36 5.28 16.44
C TYR A 101 -3.29 4.89 15.28
N TYR A 102 -4.04 5.88 14.82
CA TYR A 102 -4.99 5.74 13.73
C TYR A 102 -4.85 6.88 12.73
N GLU A 103 -4.78 6.54 11.45
CA GLU A 103 -4.98 7.43 10.33
C GLU A 103 -6.19 6.97 9.53
N GLY A 104 -7.06 7.91 9.17
CA GLY A 104 -8.29 7.59 8.45
C GLY A 104 -8.03 7.28 6.96
N GLN A 105 -9.03 6.66 6.33
CA GLN A 105 -9.11 6.51 4.88
C GLN A 105 -10.50 6.89 4.40
N ALA A 106 -10.58 7.69 3.33
CA ALA A 106 -11.84 8.09 2.71
C ALA A 106 -11.78 7.91 1.19
N ALA A 107 -12.80 7.28 0.63
CA ALA A 107 -12.91 7.14 -0.82
C ALA A 107 -13.47 8.45 -1.41
N LEU A 108 -12.75 9.04 -2.37
CA LEU A 108 -13.24 10.18 -3.12
C LEU A 108 -14.46 9.77 -3.96
N PRO A 109 -15.42 10.68 -4.22
CA PRO A 109 -16.49 10.46 -5.20
C PRO A 109 -15.92 10.07 -6.56
N SER A 110 -16.68 9.29 -7.33
CA SER A 110 -16.24 8.87 -8.67
C SER A 110 -16.49 9.93 -9.75
N ARG A 111 -17.36 10.90 -9.48
CA ARG A 111 -17.75 11.98 -10.39
C ARG A 111 -17.91 13.28 -9.62
N ARG A 112 -17.64 14.40 -10.31
CA ARG A 112 -17.80 15.74 -9.73
C ARG A 112 -19.23 16.05 -9.29
N ASP A 113 -20.21 15.57 -10.04
CA ASP A 113 -21.64 15.70 -9.75
C ASP A 113 -22.23 14.52 -8.93
N GLY A 114 -21.34 13.63 -8.42
CA GLY A 114 -21.70 12.45 -7.65
C GLY A 114 -22.10 12.75 -6.20
N ASP A 115 -22.38 11.66 -5.46
CA ASP A 115 -22.69 11.71 -4.03
C ASP A 115 -21.43 11.87 -3.17
N TYR A 116 -21.36 12.92 -2.38
CA TYR A 116 -20.30 13.21 -1.43
C TYR A 116 -20.58 12.70 -0.01
N GLY A 117 -21.78 12.20 0.26
CA GLY A 117 -22.19 11.69 1.57
C GLY A 117 -21.28 10.59 2.12
N PRO A 118 -20.91 9.57 1.34
CA PRO A 118 -19.97 8.53 1.80
C PRO A 118 -18.58 9.08 2.18
N PHE A 119 -18.08 10.07 1.43
CA PHE A 119 -16.83 10.76 1.77
C PHE A 119 -16.97 11.53 3.09
N GLU A 120 -18.02 12.32 3.22
CA GLU A 120 -18.32 13.08 4.44
C GLU A 120 -18.46 12.17 5.66
N ALA A 121 -19.19 11.05 5.54
CA ALA A 121 -19.34 10.06 6.60
C ALA A 121 -17.99 9.46 7.05
N SER A 122 -17.08 9.19 6.10
CA SER A 122 -15.73 8.68 6.39
C SER A 122 -14.89 9.72 7.12
N VAL A 123 -14.93 10.98 6.69
CA VAL A 123 -14.22 12.09 7.35
C VAL A 123 -14.78 12.33 8.76
N GLN A 124 -16.11 12.30 8.93
CA GLN A 124 -16.76 12.44 10.24
C GLN A 124 -16.36 11.32 11.21
N ALA A 125 -16.31 10.06 10.73
CA ALA A 125 -15.87 8.93 11.55
C ALA A 125 -14.39 9.05 11.93
N ALA A 126 -13.53 9.48 11.01
CA ALA A 126 -12.13 9.73 11.27
C ALA A 126 -11.93 10.83 12.31
N ALA A 127 -12.67 11.94 12.23
CA ALA A 127 -12.68 13.00 13.23
C ALA A 127 -13.08 12.49 14.62
N ALA A 128 -14.13 11.67 14.70
CA ALA A 128 -14.59 11.06 15.94
C ALA A 128 -13.55 10.11 16.55
N LEU A 129 -12.65 9.56 15.76
CA LEU A 129 -11.50 8.75 16.19
C LEU A 129 -10.24 9.59 16.49
N GLY A 130 -10.29 10.91 16.29
CA GLY A 130 -9.16 11.82 16.53
C GLY A 130 -8.10 11.81 15.45
N ALA A 131 -8.40 11.29 14.26
CA ALA A 131 -7.50 11.38 13.13
C ALA A 131 -7.32 12.85 12.68
N THR A 132 -6.10 13.24 12.36
CA THR A 132 -5.78 14.56 11.80
C THR A 132 -5.91 14.60 10.29
N CYS A 133 -5.88 13.44 9.64
CA CYS A 133 -6.06 13.32 8.20
C CYS A 133 -6.75 12.01 7.80
N VAL A 134 -7.24 11.99 6.56
CA VAL A 134 -7.72 10.80 5.86
C VAL A 134 -6.93 10.62 4.57
N ARG A 135 -6.39 9.39 4.37
CA ARG A 135 -5.83 8.99 3.09
C ARG A 135 -6.91 9.02 2.02
N ALA A 136 -6.61 9.61 0.88
CA ALA A 136 -7.46 9.59 -0.30
C ALA A 136 -6.62 9.35 -1.55
N VAL A 137 -7.20 8.65 -2.54
CA VAL A 137 -6.59 8.39 -3.85
C VAL A 137 -7.57 8.82 -4.92
N SER A 138 -7.09 9.48 -5.98
CA SER A 138 -7.95 9.79 -7.13
C SER A 138 -8.40 8.50 -7.80
N ARG A 139 -9.69 8.39 -8.07
CA ARG A 139 -10.23 7.21 -8.74
C ARG A 139 -9.88 7.25 -10.23
N PRO A 140 -9.41 6.13 -10.82
CA PRO A 140 -9.26 6.03 -12.25
C PRO A 140 -10.64 6.09 -12.93
N PRO A 141 -10.72 6.41 -14.24
CA PRO A 141 -11.95 6.23 -14.99
C PRO A 141 -12.37 4.75 -14.99
N GLU A 142 -13.62 4.50 -15.34
CA GLU A 142 -14.15 3.14 -15.44
C GLU A 142 -13.26 2.29 -16.37
N GLY A 143 -12.94 1.06 -15.92
CA GLY A 143 -12.01 0.17 -16.61
C GLY A 143 -10.53 0.52 -16.49
N GLY A 144 -10.17 1.63 -15.84
CA GLY A 144 -8.78 2.01 -15.59
C GLY A 144 -8.15 1.25 -14.43
N THR A 145 -6.83 1.05 -14.49
CA THR A 145 -6.07 0.29 -13.48
C THR A 145 -5.56 1.14 -12.31
N GLY A 146 -5.74 2.47 -12.35
CA GLY A 146 -5.11 3.41 -11.43
C GLY A 146 -3.65 3.74 -11.78
N ARG A 147 -3.08 3.10 -12.80
CA ARG A 147 -1.77 3.42 -13.34
C ARG A 147 -1.93 4.21 -14.63
N ARG A 148 -1.39 5.42 -14.66
CA ARG A 148 -1.53 6.37 -15.78
C ARG A 148 -1.15 5.76 -17.12
N TYR A 149 0.02 5.12 -17.20
CA TYR A 149 0.55 4.52 -18.43
C TYR A 149 -0.22 3.28 -18.92
N GLU A 150 -1.08 2.71 -18.12
CA GLU A 150 -1.97 1.62 -18.52
C GLU A 150 -3.38 2.12 -18.86
N THR A 151 -3.80 3.23 -18.27
CA THR A 151 -5.17 3.74 -18.32
C THR A 151 -5.39 4.70 -19.50
N PHE A 152 -4.45 5.64 -19.73
CA PHE A 152 -4.66 6.73 -20.69
C PHE A 152 -3.88 6.50 -21.98
N ARG A 153 -4.55 6.72 -23.11
CA ARG A 153 -3.99 6.49 -24.45
C ARG A 153 -3.53 7.77 -25.15
N SER A 154 -3.85 8.93 -24.57
CA SER A 154 -3.43 10.24 -25.06
C SER A 154 -3.23 11.23 -23.90
N ARG A 155 -2.60 12.38 -24.20
CA ARG A 155 -2.53 13.51 -23.27
C ARG A 155 -3.89 14.17 -23.07
N GLU A 156 -4.71 14.18 -24.10
CA GLU A 156 -6.06 14.75 -24.04
C GLU A 156 -6.94 13.98 -23.05
N ASP A 157 -6.97 12.65 -23.14
CA ASP A 157 -7.68 11.79 -22.18
C ASP A 157 -7.19 12.01 -20.76
N TRP A 158 -5.86 12.11 -20.59
CA TRP A 158 -5.25 12.37 -19.30
C TRP A 158 -5.67 13.73 -18.72
N TYR A 159 -5.58 14.81 -19.50
CA TYR A 159 -5.93 16.14 -19.00
C TYR A 159 -7.43 16.31 -18.74
N SER A 160 -8.27 15.65 -19.50
CA SER A 160 -9.71 15.61 -19.25
C SER A 160 -10.02 14.94 -17.90
N TRP A 161 -9.45 13.77 -17.66
CA TRP A 161 -9.59 13.08 -16.37
C TRP A 161 -8.97 13.89 -15.22
N LEU A 162 -7.80 14.48 -15.42
CA LEU A 162 -7.11 15.27 -14.40
C LEU A 162 -7.95 16.47 -13.95
N ALA A 163 -8.60 17.15 -14.88
CA ALA A 163 -9.49 18.26 -14.59
C ALA A 163 -10.68 17.82 -13.73
N GLU A 164 -11.30 16.69 -14.06
CA GLU A 164 -12.41 16.11 -13.30
C GLU A 164 -11.96 15.68 -11.91
N ALA A 165 -10.85 14.92 -11.80
CA ALA A 165 -10.30 14.48 -10.54
C ALA A 165 -9.92 15.65 -9.62
N ASN A 166 -9.35 16.71 -10.17
CA ASN A 166 -9.02 17.91 -9.41
C ASN A 166 -10.27 18.64 -8.91
N ALA A 167 -11.33 18.75 -9.72
CA ALA A 167 -12.58 19.36 -9.32
C ALA A 167 -13.31 18.57 -8.21
N ILE A 168 -13.20 17.24 -8.21
CA ILE A 168 -13.70 16.40 -7.12
C ILE A 168 -12.95 16.71 -5.81
N ILE A 169 -11.62 16.80 -5.85
CA ILE A 169 -10.81 17.11 -4.69
C ILE A 169 -11.16 18.50 -4.14
N GLU A 170 -11.29 19.51 -5.00
CA GLU A 170 -11.70 20.86 -4.60
C GLU A 170 -13.03 20.87 -3.84
N ARG A 171 -14.00 20.08 -4.26
CA ARG A 171 -15.31 19.96 -3.58
C ARG A 171 -15.22 19.17 -2.27
N CYS A 172 -14.23 18.28 -2.09
CA CYS A 172 -13.99 17.57 -0.86
C CYS A 172 -13.34 18.44 0.24
N VAL A 173 -12.55 19.45 -0.14
CA VAL A 173 -11.80 20.29 0.82
C VAL A 173 -12.69 20.99 1.85
N PRO A 174 -13.79 21.67 1.49
CA PRO A 174 -14.68 22.28 2.48
C PRO A 174 -15.36 21.26 3.42
N ILE A 175 -15.60 20.02 2.95
CA ILE A 175 -16.10 18.95 3.80
C ILE A 175 -15.04 18.55 4.83
N ALA A 176 -13.79 18.37 4.40
CA ALA A 176 -12.66 18.08 5.27
C ALA A 176 -12.45 19.19 6.34
N ALA A 177 -12.54 20.46 5.92
CA ALA A 177 -12.43 21.63 6.77
C ALA A 177 -13.53 21.67 7.86
N LYS A 178 -14.78 21.32 7.50
CA LYS A 178 -15.90 21.26 8.44
C LYS A 178 -15.61 20.37 9.66
N TYR A 179 -14.89 19.27 9.46
CA TYR A 179 -14.55 18.32 10.52
C TYR A 179 -13.11 18.49 11.04
N ARG A 180 -12.35 19.44 10.53
CA ARG A 180 -10.93 19.68 10.88
C ARG A 180 -10.03 18.47 10.66
N VAL A 181 -10.31 17.68 9.61
CA VAL A 181 -9.53 16.51 9.20
C VAL A 181 -9.03 16.75 7.78
N ALA A 182 -7.72 16.79 7.59
CA ALA A 182 -7.14 17.07 6.28
C ALA A 182 -7.28 15.88 5.34
N ILE A 183 -7.42 16.16 4.04
CA ILE A 183 -7.24 15.17 2.99
C ILE A 183 -5.74 14.99 2.77
N ALA A 184 -5.22 13.80 3.04
CA ALA A 184 -3.89 13.36 2.67
C ALA A 184 -3.99 12.66 1.29
N LEU A 185 -3.89 13.45 0.21
CA LEU A 185 -3.97 12.92 -1.16
C LEU A 185 -2.68 12.17 -1.47
N GLU A 186 -2.79 10.90 -1.81
CA GLU A 186 -1.64 10.07 -2.13
C GLU A 186 -1.07 10.41 -3.51
N ASN A 187 0.26 10.56 -3.61
CA ASN A 187 0.96 10.49 -4.89
C ASN A 187 0.97 9.04 -5.35
N HIS A 188 -0.14 8.63 -5.94
CA HIS A 188 -0.32 7.31 -6.52
C HIS A 188 0.35 7.26 -7.92
N LYS A 189 0.15 6.17 -8.69
CA LYS A 189 0.69 6.05 -10.06
C LYS A 189 -0.18 6.80 -11.09
N ASP A 190 -0.69 7.98 -10.70
CA ASP A 190 -1.55 8.85 -11.51
C ASP A 190 -0.83 10.15 -11.89
N ARG A 191 -0.45 11.00 -10.94
CA ARG A 191 0.20 12.30 -11.16
C ARG A 191 1.71 12.21 -11.05
N THR A 192 2.41 12.95 -11.90
CA THR A 192 3.82 13.26 -11.64
C THR A 192 3.92 14.15 -10.39
N VAL A 193 5.10 14.19 -9.77
CA VAL A 193 5.36 15.09 -8.64
C VAL A 193 5.00 16.54 -8.97
N HIS A 194 5.35 17.00 -10.17
CA HIS A 194 5.04 18.36 -10.62
C HIS A 194 3.54 18.64 -10.69
N GLU A 195 2.75 17.72 -11.25
CA GLU A 195 1.29 17.85 -11.35
C GLU A 195 0.63 17.80 -9.96
N HIS A 196 1.15 16.98 -9.04
CA HIS A 196 0.67 16.91 -7.66
C HIS A 196 0.95 18.23 -6.91
N VAL A 197 2.18 18.74 -6.98
CA VAL A 197 2.56 20.04 -6.38
C VAL A 197 1.72 21.19 -6.96
N ALA A 198 1.47 21.18 -8.28
CA ALA A 198 0.64 22.20 -8.91
C ALA A 198 -0.80 22.22 -8.37
N LEU A 199 -1.39 21.03 -8.11
CA LEU A 199 -2.71 20.92 -7.48
C LEU A 199 -2.69 21.49 -6.06
N LEU A 200 -1.72 21.09 -5.24
CA LEU A 200 -1.62 21.52 -3.84
C LEU A 200 -1.45 23.04 -3.74
N LYS A 201 -0.59 23.62 -4.57
CA LYS A 201 -0.38 25.08 -4.65
C LYS A 201 -1.64 25.82 -5.11
N ARG A 202 -2.38 25.25 -6.07
CA ARG A 202 -3.58 25.91 -6.62
C ARG A 202 -4.73 25.96 -5.62
N ILE A 203 -4.93 24.89 -4.84
CA ILE A 203 -6.00 24.83 -3.83
C ILE A 203 -5.60 25.59 -2.56
N ASP A 204 -4.33 25.51 -2.16
CA ASP A 204 -3.73 26.24 -1.04
C ASP A 204 -4.58 26.21 0.26
N SER A 205 -4.87 25.01 0.72
CA SER A 205 -5.69 24.78 1.92
C SER A 205 -4.95 23.94 2.96
N GLU A 206 -5.06 24.32 4.23
CA GLU A 206 -4.56 23.52 5.35
C GLU A 206 -5.24 22.14 5.45
N TYR A 207 -6.44 21.99 4.86
CA TYR A 207 -7.21 20.74 4.83
C TYR A 207 -6.95 19.88 3.58
N LEU A 208 -5.96 20.25 2.76
CA LEU A 208 -5.44 19.43 1.68
C LEU A 208 -3.91 19.35 1.78
N GLY A 209 -3.37 18.15 1.77
CA GLY A 209 -1.95 17.91 1.66
C GLY A 209 -1.67 16.59 1.00
N SER A 210 -0.43 16.12 1.10
CA SER A 210 -0.02 14.87 0.49
C SER A 210 0.10 13.75 1.53
N LEU A 211 -0.39 12.57 1.18
CA LEU A 211 0.18 11.33 1.68
C LEU A 211 1.34 10.99 0.76
N ILE A 212 2.55 10.95 1.31
CA ILE A 212 3.75 10.73 0.52
C ILE A 212 4.12 9.26 0.53
N ASP A 213 4.01 8.65 -0.65
CA ASP A 213 4.51 7.32 -0.97
C ASP A 213 5.80 7.48 -1.80
N PRO A 214 6.97 7.19 -1.22
CA PRO A 214 8.24 7.40 -1.92
C PRO A 214 8.42 6.53 -3.16
N GLY A 215 7.76 5.35 -3.18
CA GLY A 215 7.96 4.35 -4.23
C GLY A 215 7.07 4.49 -5.45
N ASN A 216 5.89 5.11 -5.31
CA ASN A 216 4.91 5.13 -6.41
C ASN A 216 5.40 5.85 -7.66
N ASN A 217 6.04 7.01 -7.50
CA ASN A 217 6.51 7.82 -8.63
C ASN A 217 7.76 7.25 -9.33
N MET A 218 8.39 6.20 -8.78
CA MET A 218 9.41 5.44 -9.50
C MET A 218 8.87 4.85 -10.82
N SER A 219 7.57 4.55 -10.87
CA SER A 219 6.89 4.16 -12.11
C SER A 219 6.89 5.26 -13.19
N PHE A 220 7.18 6.50 -12.82
CA PHE A 220 7.35 7.67 -13.70
C PHE A 220 8.81 8.10 -13.84
N MET A 221 9.74 7.25 -13.37
CA MET A 221 11.17 7.58 -13.38
C MET A 221 11.49 8.84 -12.55
N GLU A 222 10.76 9.03 -11.44
CA GLU A 222 11.02 10.06 -10.43
C GLU A 222 11.66 9.40 -9.20
N LEU A 223 12.75 9.97 -8.69
CA LEU A 223 13.48 9.39 -7.58
C LEU A 223 12.72 9.59 -6.26
N PRO A 224 12.78 8.61 -5.33
CA PRO A 224 12.14 8.72 -4.01
C PRO A 224 12.51 9.99 -3.24
N GLU A 225 13.79 10.35 -3.22
CA GLU A 225 14.27 11.56 -2.53
C GLU A 225 13.75 12.84 -3.18
N GLU A 226 13.67 12.90 -4.52
CA GLU A 226 13.09 14.04 -5.25
C GLU A 226 11.59 14.17 -4.93
N THR A 227 10.88 13.04 -4.92
CA THR A 227 9.45 12.98 -4.58
C THR A 227 9.19 13.49 -3.15
N VAL A 228 9.93 12.95 -2.18
CA VAL A 228 9.80 13.35 -0.78
C VAL A 228 10.15 14.82 -0.60
N ALA A 229 11.27 15.30 -1.14
CA ALA A 229 11.68 16.69 -1.02
C ALA A 229 10.64 17.66 -1.59
N ALA A 230 10.07 17.35 -2.76
CA ALA A 230 9.12 18.22 -3.42
C ALA A 230 7.75 18.28 -2.72
N LEU A 231 7.27 17.15 -2.15
CA LEU A 231 5.96 17.06 -1.51
C LEU A 231 5.96 17.35 -0.01
N SER A 232 7.12 17.30 0.65
CA SER A 232 7.26 17.51 2.11
C SER A 232 6.59 18.78 2.64
N PRO A 233 6.57 19.94 1.93
CA PRO A 233 5.87 21.13 2.42
C PRO A 233 4.37 20.92 2.69
N TRP A 234 3.76 19.92 2.08
CA TRP A 234 2.33 19.61 2.23
C TRP A 234 2.08 18.27 2.92
N VAL A 235 3.08 17.65 3.54
CA VAL A 235 2.93 16.30 4.08
C VAL A 235 1.92 16.24 5.24
N LYS A 236 0.96 15.33 5.14
CA LYS A 236 -0.04 15.00 6.17
C LYS A 236 0.12 13.56 6.67
N ALA A 237 0.49 12.63 5.80
CA ALA A 237 0.70 11.22 6.10
C ALA A 237 1.80 10.63 5.20
N CYS A 238 2.22 9.41 5.45
CA CYS A 238 3.11 8.67 4.55
C CYS A 238 2.72 7.21 4.41
N SER A 239 3.18 6.59 3.31
CA SER A 239 3.16 5.16 3.07
C SER A 239 4.57 4.71 2.73
N LEU A 240 5.35 4.36 3.75
CA LEU A 240 6.74 3.91 3.57
C LEU A 240 6.76 2.55 2.89
N LYS A 241 7.52 2.44 1.80
CA LYS A 241 7.79 1.17 1.14
C LYS A 241 9.15 1.22 0.44
N ASP A 242 9.93 0.18 0.60
CA ASP A 242 11.15 0.02 -0.16
C ASP A 242 10.83 -0.64 -1.50
N MET A 243 11.53 -0.19 -2.53
CA MET A 243 11.25 -0.60 -3.91
C MET A 243 12.49 -1.22 -4.53
N GLY A 244 12.29 -2.40 -5.10
CA GLY A 244 13.28 -3.07 -5.92
C GLY A 244 12.99 -2.91 -7.41
N VAL A 245 14.04 -2.99 -8.23
CA VAL A 245 13.95 -2.92 -9.69
C VAL A 245 14.71 -4.08 -10.33
N ALA A 246 14.24 -4.53 -11.49
CA ALA A 246 14.93 -5.50 -12.32
C ALA A 246 14.72 -5.20 -13.81
N PRO A 247 15.58 -5.67 -14.71
CA PRO A 247 15.38 -5.51 -16.15
C PRO A 247 14.09 -6.17 -16.64
N TYR A 248 13.47 -5.57 -17.62
CA TYR A 248 12.34 -6.10 -18.36
C TYR A 248 12.49 -5.68 -19.84
N GLN A 249 12.05 -6.52 -20.78
CA GLN A 249 12.28 -6.29 -22.22
C GLN A 249 11.75 -4.93 -22.72
N ASP A 250 10.61 -4.47 -22.17
CA ASP A 250 10.00 -3.20 -22.57
C ASP A 250 10.32 -2.05 -21.59
N GLY A 251 11.25 -2.27 -20.63
CA GLY A 251 11.60 -1.27 -19.63
C GLY A 251 12.18 -1.89 -18.35
N PHE A 252 11.43 -1.81 -17.24
CA PHE A 252 11.86 -2.39 -15.97
C PHE A 252 10.69 -2.97 -15.18
N LEU A 253 11.02 -3.91 -14.30
CA LEU A 253 10.13 -4.40 -13.26
C LEU A 253 10.29 -3.54 -12.01
N LEU A 254 9.18 -3.28 -11.32
CA LEU A 254 9.13 -2.51 -10.08
C LEU A 254 8.31 -3.28 -9.05
N SER A 255 8.88 -3.50 -7.86
CA SER A 255 8.19 -4.25 -6.80
C SER A 255 8.49 -3.69 -5.43
N GLU A 256 7.55 -3.80 -4.54
CA GLU A 256 7.76 -3.66 -3.11
C GLU A 256 8.69 -4.79 -2.63
N VAL A 257 9.69 -4.45 -1.81
CA VAL A 257 10.65 -5.39 -1.22
C VAL A 257 10.80 -5.12 0.28
N LEU A 258 11.41 -6.04 1.00
CA LEU A 258 11.71 -5.83 2.42
C LEU A 258 12.60 -4.58 2.58
N PHE A 259 12.38 -3.83 3.64
CA PHE A 259 13.18 -2.63 3.94
C PHE A 259 14.66 -2.98 4.05
N ASP A 260 15.52 -2.08 3.57
CA ASP A 260 16.96 -2.23 3.40
C ASP A 260 17.40 -3.27 2.35
N THR A 261 16.49 -3.77 1.52
CA THR A 261 16.84 -4.68 0.42
C THR A 261 16.60 -4.08 -0.97
N GLY A 262 15.98 -2.92 -1.03
CA GLY A 262 15.67 -2.21 -2.27
C GLY A 262 16.58 -1.05 -2.58
N MET A 263 15.99 -0.03 -3.19
CA MET A 263 16.71 1.15 -3.68
C MET A 263 16.66 2.34 -2.74
N THR A 264 15.82 2.27 -1.68
CA THR A 264 15.44 3.43 -0.89
C THR A 264 15.86 3.29 0.58
N ASP A 265 16.47 4.31 1.13
CA ASP A 265 16.75 4.42 2.56
C ASP A 265 15.50 4.95 3.28
N GLN A 266 14.68 4.03 3.78
CA GLN A 266 13.39 4.37 4.41
C GLN A 266 13.56 5.18 5.70
N ALA A 267 14.61 4.94 6.47
CA ALA A 267 14.87 5.69 7.70
C ALA A 267 15.20 7.15 7.39
N ARG A 268 16.03 7.38 6.38
CA ARG A 268 16.37 8.73 5.90
C ARG A 268 15.16 9.44 5.32
N LEU A 269 14.37 8.77 4.47
CA LEU A 269 13.17 9.36 3.88
C LEU A 269 12.15 9.74 4.96
N PHE A 270 11.92 8.86 5.93
CA PHE A 270 11.05 9.19 7.08
C PHE A 270 11.61 10.36 7.91
N GLY A 271 12.93 10.43 8.11
CA GLY A 271 13.58 11.55 8.75
C GLY A 271 13.31 12.89 8.04
N MET A 272 13.30 12.91 6.70
CA MET A 272 12.92 14.10 5.92
C MET A 272 11.46 14.49 6.14
N LEU A 273 10.54 13.52 6.13
CA LEU A 273 9.12 13.74 6.37
C LEU A 273 8.85 14.26 7.78
N ARG A 274 9.50 13.66 8.78
CA ARG A 274 9.35 14.07 10.19
C ARG A 274 9.92 15.47 10.46
N LYS A 275 10.96 15.87 9.73
CA LYS A 275 11.46 17.26 9.79
C LYS A 275 10.42 18.26 9.29
N ALA A 276 9.64 17.91 8.26
CA ALA A 276 8.59 18.75 7.70
C ALA A 276 7.30 18.73 8.56
N ASN A 277 6.95 17.56 9.09
CA ASN A 277 5.80 17.36 9.99
C ASN A 277 6.22 16.49 11.19
N PRO A 278 6.58 17.07 12.34
CA PRO A 278 7.02 16.30 13.51
C PRO A 278 5.98 15.33 14.09
N LYS A 279 4.70 15.50 13.73
CA LYS A 279 3.57 14.65 14.19
C LYS A 279 3.19 13.54 13.21
N ILE A 280 3.96 13.37 12.13
CA ILE A 280 3.67 12.34 11.12
C ILE A 280 3.88 10.93 11.70
N PHE A 281 2.95 10.04 11.43
CA PHE A 281 3.09 8.64 11.80
C PHE A 281 3.85 7.86 10.71
N PRO A 282 4.72 6.91 11.11
CA PRO A 282 5.45 6.06 10.18
C PRO A 282 4.59 4.88 9.72
N THR A 283 3.68 5.12 8.79
CA THR A 283 2.82 4.07 8.21
C THR A 283 3.53 3.41 7.04
N THR A 284 3.49 2.06 6.96
CA THR A 284 4.08 1.27 5.86
C THR A 284 3.00 0.69 4.94
N GLU A 285 3.39 0.45 3.69
CA GLU A 285 2.53 -0.21 2.68
C GLU A 285 3.35 -1.21 1.84
N LEU A 286 3.95 -2.21 2.48
CA LEU A 286 4.63 -3.28 1.76
C LEU A 286 3.57 -4.28 1.23
N ILE A 287 3.32 -4.25 -0.09
CA ILE A 287 2.35 -5.15 -0.73
C ILE A 287 3.08 -6.41 -1.23
N THR A 288 2.64 -7.58 -0.77
CA THR A 288 3.18 -8.87 -1.24
C THR A 288 2.47 -9.28 -2.53
N ARG A 289 3.13 -9.05 -3.66
CA ARG A 289 2.60 -9.33 -5.02
C ARG A 289 3.71 -9.53 -6.03
N ASP A 290 3.33 -9.95 -7.25
CA ASP A 290 4.26 -9.96 -8.38
C ASP A 290 4.69 -8.55 -8.78
N PRO A 291 5.91 -8.40 -9.33
CA PRO A 291 6.42 -7.12 -9.80
C PRO A 291 5.54 -6.48 -10.86
N LEU A 292 5.41 -5.17 -10.79
CA LEU A 292 4.75 -4.37 -11.82
C LEU A 292 5.67 -4.24 -13.04
N LYS A 293 5.12 -4.41 -14.23
CA LYS A 293 5.79 -4.09 -15.49
C LYS A 293 5.66 -2.60 -15.77
N VAL A 294 6.78 -1.91 -15.93
CA VAL A 294 6.82 -0.48 -16.28
C VAL A 294 7.44 -0.35 -17.67
N PRO A 295 6.61 -0.30 -18.73
CA PRO A 295 7.07 -0.48 -20.11
C PRO A 295 7.56 0.83 -20.76
N VAL A 296 8.55 1.48 -20.15
CA VAL A 296 9.07 2.79 -20.52
C VAL A 296 9.69 2.87 -21.92
N LEU A 297 9.94 1.74 -22.57
CA LEU A 297 10.45 1.68 -23.95
C LEU A 297 9.33 1.66 -25.01
N THR A 298 8.06 1.60 -24.57
CA THR A 298 6.92 1.55 -25.50
C THR A 298 6.30 2.92 -25.72
N SER A 299 5.78 3.18 -26.92
CA SER A 299 5.05 4.41 -27.22
C SER A 299 3.79 4.56 -26.36
N GLY A 300 3.13 3.45 -26.02
CA GLY A 300 1.96 3.44 -25.15
C GLY A 300 2.22 4.02 -23.76
N TYR A 301 3.38 3.74 -23.18
CA TYR A 301 3.77 4.34 -21.90
C TYR A 301 3.82 5.87 -21.99
N HIS A 302 4.38 6.43 -23.08
CA HIS A 302 4.56 7.86 -23.25
C HIS A 302 3.30 8.60 -23.72
N ALA A 303 2.26 7.91 -24.16
CA ALA A 303 1.10 8.50 -24.79
C ALA A 303 0.45 9.63 -23.98
N SER A 304 0.42 9.50 -22.65
CA SER A 304 -0.18 10.49 -21.75
C SER A 304 0.83 11.47 -21.12
N PHE A 305 2.14 11.30 -21.35
CA PHE A 305 3.17 12.16 -20.78
C PHE A 305 3.72 13.16 -21.79
N ALA A 306 4.19 14.32 -21.32
CA ALA A 306 4.81 15.34 -22.16
C ALA A 306 6.33 15.15 -22.27
N ASP A 307 7.00 14.63 -21.22
CA ASP A 307 8.45 14.79 -21.02
C ASP A 307 9.17 13.54 -20.49
N ARG A 308 8.48 12.40 -20.35
CA ARG A 308 9.11 11.22 -19.73
C ARG A 308 10.19 10.57 -20.60
N GLN A 309 10.12 10.70 -21.91
CA GLN A 309 11.09 10.10 -22.85
C GLN A 309 12.55 10.46 -22.52
N GLN A 310 12.81 11.69 -22.12
CA GLN A 310 14.17 12.16 -21.79
C GLN A 310 14.77 11.55 -20.50
N ARG A 311 13.97 10.87 -19.68
CA ARG A 311 14.42 10.22 -18.43
C ARG A 311 14.81 8.76 -18.63
N VAL A 312 14.38 8.12 -19.72
CA VAL A 312 14.44 6.67 -19.94
C VAL A 312 15.86 6.14 -19.85
N GLU A 313 16.79 6.70 -20.62
CA GLU A 313 18.16 6.21 -20.67
C GLU A 313 18.84 6.24 -19.30
N LYS A 314 18.80 7.40 -18.65
CA LYS A 314 19.39 7.60 -17.32
C LYS A 314 18.76 6.66 -16.28
N TRP A 315 17.44 6.48 -16.34
CA TRP A 315 16.72 5.61 -15.41
C TRP A 315 17.09 4.15 -15.60
N LEU A 316 17.09 3.65 -16.84
CA LEU A 316 17.45 2.25 -17.14
C LEU A 316 18.89 1.93 -16.79
N ALA A 317 19.83 2.85 -17.04
CA ALA A 317 21.23 2.71 -16.64
C ALA A 317 21.38 2.60 -15.12
N MET A 318 20.60 3.39 -14.35
CA MET A 318 20.56 3.31 -12.90
C MET A 318 19.93 2.00 -12.42
N ALA A 319 18.79 1.62 -12.98
CA ALA A 319 18.08 0.39 -12.63
C ALA A 319 18.95 -0.86 -12.89
N ALA A 320 19.69 -0.87 -13.99
CA ALA A 320 20.64 -1.96 -14.29
C ALA A 320 21.77 -2.09 -13.27
N LYS A 321 22.24 -0.99 -12.66
CA LYS A 321 23.26 -0.99 -11.61
C LYS A 321 22.73 -1.38 -10.23
N ARG A 322 21.44 -1.17 -9.99
CA ARG A 322 20.78 -1.37 -8.70
C ARG A 322 19.77 -2.52 -8.71
N GLN A 323 20.01 -3.53 -9.52
CA GLN A 323 19.13 -4.70 -9.60
C GLN A 323 18.90 -5.31 -8.23
N THR A 324 17.62 -5.60 -7.96
CA THR A 324 17.17 -6.22 -6.72
C THR A 324 16.52 -7.56 -7.05
N LYS A 325 16.71 -8.56 -6.19
CA LYS A 325 15.91 -9.78 -6.28
C LYS A 325 14.47 -9.46 -5.93
N LEU A 326 13.59 -9.51 -6.92
CA LEU A 326 12.18 -9.20 -6.74
C LEU A 326 11.40 -10.43 -6.25
N PRO A 327 10.37 -10.24 -5.40
CA PRO A 327 9.48 -11.32 -5.00
C PRO A 327 8.64 -11.79 -6.19
N THR A 328 8.28 -13.06 -6.20
CA THR A 328 7.28 -13.64 -7.09
C THR A 328 6.27 -14.40 -6.25
N VAL A 329 4.99 -14.14 -6.47
CA VAL A 329 3.88 -14.81 -5.78
C VAL A 329 3.02 -15.60 -6.75
N GLY A 330 3.18 -15.38 -8.04
CA GLY A 330 2.55 -16.20 -9.08
C GLY A 330 2.98 -17.66 -8.93
N GLY A 331 2.01 -18.56 -8.81
CA GLY A 331 2.26 -19.98 -8.55
C GLY A 331 2.21 -20.38 -7.06
N LEU A 332 2.20 -19.44 -6.12
CA LEU A 332 1.92 -19.72 -4.73
C LEU A 332 0.40 -19.89 -4.52
N SER A 333 0.03 -20.88 -3.71
CA SER A 333 -1.35 -21.01 -3.24
C SER A 333 -1.77 -19.78 -2.41
N PRO A 334 -3.07 -19.49 -2.26
CA PRO A 334 -3.54 -18.41 -1.41
C PRO A 334 -2.99 -18.49 0.02
N ALA A 335 -2.88 -19.69 0.60
CA ALA A 335 -2.33 -19.88 1.95
C ALA A 335 -0.84 -19.52 2.03
N GLU A 336 -0.04 -19.86 1.01
CA GLU A 336 1.37 -19.49 0.93
C GLU A 336 1.56 -17.98 0.73
N GLN A 337 0.72 -17.34 -0.11
CA GLN A 337 0.74 -15.89 -0.27
C GLN A 337 0.42 -15.18 1.05
N PHE A 338 -0.55 -15.68 1.79
CA PHE A 338 -0.96 -15.19 3.10
C PHE A 338 0.18 -15.30 4.12
N ALA A 339 0.79 -16.48 4.23
CA ALA A 339 1.92 -16.71 5.13
C ALA A 339 3.13 -15.84 4.79
N LEU A 340 3.40 -15.63 3.49
CA LEU A 340 4.47 -14.76 3.03
C LEU A 340 4.22 -13.29 3.39
N GLU A 341 2.99 -12.80 3.20
CA GLU A 341 2.60 -11.43 3.56
C GLU A 341 2.75 -11.21 5.07
N GLU A 342 2.31 -12.15 5.89
CA GLU A 342 2.47 -12.10 7.34
C GLU A 342 3.94 -12.06 7.74
N ALA A 343 4.76 -12.97 7.20
CA ALA A 343 6.19 -13.01 7.46
C ALA A 343 6.91 -11.72 7.05
N ASN A 344 6.54 -11.13 5.91
CA ASN A 344 7.08 -9.85 5.45
C ASN A 344 6.67 -8.71 6.38
N THR A 345 5.41 -8.66 6.80
CA THR A 345 4.89 -7.64 7.71
C THR A 345 5.60 -7.68 9.06
N ARG A 346 5.78 -8.86 9.65
CA ARG A 346 6.54 -9.04 10.90
C ARG A 346 8.00 -8.54 10.77
N LYS A 347 8.66 -8.82 9.63
CA LYS A 347 10.04 -8.34 9.37
C LYS A 347 10.11 -6.82 9.28
N VAL A 348 9.14 -6.19 8.62
CA VAL A 348 9.07 -4.72 8.52
C VAL A 348 8.80 -4.08 9.87
N PHE A 349 7.91 -4.63 10.69
CA PHE A 349 7.70 -4.14 12.05
C PHE A 349 8.94 -4.30 12.94
N ALA A 350 9.64 -5.44 12.82
CA ALA A 350 10.90 -5.66 13.54
C ALA A 350 12.01 -4.68 13.07
N TRP A 351 12.04 -4.34 11.78
CA TRP A 351 12.92 -3.29 11.27
C TRP A 351 12.59 -1.93 11.88
N GLY A 352 11.30 -1.59 11.98
CA GLY A 352 10.85 -0.32 12.59
C GLY A 352 11.30 -0.12 14.02
N LEU A 353 11.38 -1.19 14.80
CA LEU A 353 11.91 -1.14 16.18
C LEU A 353 13.38 -0.71 16.26
N LYS A 354 14.15 -0.94 15.20
CA LYS A 354 15.60 -0.65 15.14
C LYS A 354 15.90 0.67 14.44
N ALA A 355 15.15 0.99 13.39
CA ALA A 355 15.49 2.06 12.45
C ALA A 355 14.67 3.34 12.67
N ILE A 356 13.48 3.23 13.25
CA ILE A 356 12.61 4.40 13.51
C ILE A 356 12.71 4.76 15.00
N MET A 357 13.51 5.77 15.28
CA MET A 357 13.52 6.38 16.62
C MET A 357 12.32 7.34 16.73
N VAL A 358 11.47 7.10 17.71
CA VAL A 358 10.28 7.93 18.02
C VAL A 358 10.62 9.00 19.01
#